data_1e3924ca5a95b37e0ef5f4226f4d3009
#
_entry.id   1e3924ca5a95b37e0ef5f4226f4d3009
#
_cell.length_a   1.000
_cell.length_b   1.000
_cell.length_c   1.000
_cell.angle_alpha   90.00
_cell.angle_beta   90.00
_cell.angle_gamma   90.00
#
_symmetry.space_group_name_H-M   'P 1'
#
loop_
_entity.id
_entity.type
_entity.pdbx_description
1 polymer ?
#
loop_
_entity_poly.entity_id
_entity_poly.type
_entity_poly.pdbx_seq_one_letter_code
_entity_poly.pdbx_strand_id
1 'polypeptide(L)'
;HKISTEDLTASVIRLRSGATATFVSTTCAYPGICTEVDLYGTEGSVEADADVLRTWKFKSDEDEEEEERMLARYGSGNKAATAFQPGALYGHRHVVEDMICAVRDGRAPEVLPADAIESVRSVEAIYTSAKKRCEVVLGK
;
A
#
# COMPACT_ATOMS: atom_id res chain seq x y z
N HIS A 1 -20.54 -4.98 19.33
CA HIS A 1 -19.18 -5.46 19.18
C HIS A 1 -18.35 -4.91 20.33
N LYS A 2 -17.89 -5.79 21.22
CA LYS A 2 -17.01 -5.38 22.33
C LYS A 2 -15.60 -5.87 22.00
N ILE A 3 -14.85 -5.03 21.28
CA ILE A 3 -13.43 -5.23 21.06
C ILE A 3 -12.66 -4.20 21.88
N SER A 4 -11.49 -4.56 22.34
CA SER A 4 -10.61 -3.71 23.15
C SER A 4 -9.55 -2.98 22.33
N THR A 5 -9.50 -3.27 21.04
CA THR A 5 -8.61 -2.64 20.05
C THR A 5 -9.41 -1.73 19.13
N GLU A 6 -8.74 -0.87 18.42
CA GLU A 6 -9.36 -0.03 17.39
C GLU A 6 -9.90 -0.89 16.25
N ASP A 7 -11.01 -0.44 15.68
CA ASP A 7 -11.65 -0.98 14.49
C ASP A 7 -11.64 0.00 13.32
N LEU A 8 -11.16 1.23 13.57
CA LEU A 8 -10.94 2.26 12.57
C LEU A 8 -9.73 3.10 12.96
N THR A 9 -8.86 3.34 11.99
CA THR A 9 -7.74 4.27 12.08
C THR A 9 -7.80 5.24 10.91
N ALA A 10 -7.66 6.54 11.18
CA ALA A 10 -7.53 7.58 10.18
C ALA A 10 -6.39 8.52 10.57
N SER A 11 -5.50 8.80 9.65
CA SER A 11 -4.35 9.66 9.89
C SER A 11 -3.97 10.49 8.68
N VAL A 12 -3.31 11.63 8.93
CA VAL A 12 -2.66 12.46 7.93
C VAL A 12 -1.16 12.37 8.17
N ILE A 13 -0.41 12.07 7.11
CA ILE A 13 1.04 11.88 7.16
C ILE A 13 1.68 12.92 6.25
N ARG A 14 2.63 13.69 6.79
CA ARG A 14 3.44 14.60 6.00
C ARG A 14 4.79 13.94 5.71
N LEU A 15 5.07 13.75 4.44
CA LEU A 15 6.34 13.19 4.00
C LEU A 15 7.44 14.27 4.00
N ARG A 16 8.68 13.83 4.10
CA ARG A 16 9.86 14.74 4.10
C ARG A 16 10.01 15.52 2.79
N SER A 17 9.50 14.97 1.69
CA SER A 17 9.43 15.63 0.39
C SER A 17 8.47 16.82 0.35
N GLY A 18 7.60 16.98 1.36
CA GLY A 18 6.50 17.94 1.38
C GLY A 18 5.16 17.35 0.91
N ALA A 19 5.14 16.15 0.35
CA ALA A 19 3.90 15.48 0.00
C ALA A 19 3.09 15.14 1.25
N THR A 20 1.77 15.11 1.09
CA THR A 20 0.84 14.75 2.17
C THR A 20 0.10 13.48 1.76
N ALA A 21 0.00 12.55 2.67
CA ALA A 21 -0.77 11.32 2.50
C ALA A 21 -1.88 11.24 3.55
N THR A 22 -2.98 10.61 3.20
CA THR A 22 -4.02 10.17 4.12
C THR A 22 -4.00 8.65 4.19
N PHE A 23 -4.15 8.13 5.40
CA PHE A 23 -4.24 6.69 5.63
C PHE A 23 -5.51 6.40 6.41
N VAL A 24 -6.33 5.50 5.87
CA VAL A 24 -7.54 5.00 6.53
C VAL A 24 -7.52 3.49 6.50
N SER A 25 -7.70 2.86 7.65
CA SER A 25 -7.85 1.41 7.78
C SER A 25 -9.00 1.11 8.71
N THR A 26 -9.88 0.19 8.31
CA THR A 26 -11.03 -0.19 9.13
C THR A 26 -11.43 -1.63 8.90
N THR A 27 -11.88 -2.28 9.97
CA THR A 27 -12.53 -3.60 9.92
C THR A 27 -14.04 -3.50 10.03
N CYS A 28 -14.58 -2.28 10.17
CA CYS A 28 -16.03 -2.02 10.34
C CYS A 28 -16.79 -1.88 9.03
N ALA A 29 -16.10 -1.69 7.90
CA ALA A 29 -16.74 -1.49 6.61
C ALA A 29 -17.27 -2.82 6.06
N TYR A 30 -18.59 -2.97 6.02
CA TYR A 30 -19.23 -4.12 5.36
C TYR A 30 -19.65 -3.74 3.92
N PRO A 31 -19.41 -4.59 2.93
CA PRO A 31 -18.82 -5.94 2.95
C PRO A 31 -17.27 -5.96 2.92
N GLY A 32 -16.59 -4.83 3.04
CA GLY A 32 -15.19 -4.63 2.69
C GLY A 32 -15.06 -4.29 1.21
N ILE A 33 -14.87 -3.00 0.90
CA ILE A 33 -15.09 -2.52 -0.47
C ILE A 33 -13.79 -2.54 -1.27
N CYS A 34 -12.68 -2.08 -0.69
CA CYS A 34 -11.43 -1.88 -1.42
C CYS A 34 -10.21 -1.86 -0.52
N THR A 35 -9.06 -2.05 -1.14
CA THR A 35 -7.75 -1.69 -0.59
C THR A 35 -7.09 -0.78 -1.61
N GLU A 36 -7.35 0.52 -1.51
CA GLU A 36 -6.92 1.52 -2.50
C GLU A 36 -5.59 2.15 -2.11
N VAL A 37 -4.76 2.36 -3.12
CA VAL A 37 -3.56 3.20 -3.05
C VAL A 37 -3.59 4.16 -4.22
N ASP A 38 -3.78 5.44 -3.91
CA ASP A 38 -3.90 6.48 -4.90
C ASP A 38 -2.76 7.48 -4.75
N LEU A 39 -2.16 7.86 -5.87
CA LEU A 39 -1.10 8.85 -5.98
C LEU A 39 -1.55 9.97 -6.91
N TYR A 40 -1.59 11.18 -6.39
CA TYR A 40 -1.94 12.38 -7.17
C TYR A 40 -0.77 13.36 -7.17
N GLY A 41 -0.22 13.60 -8.33
CA GLY A 41 0.89 14.53 -8.53
C GLY A 41 0.53 15.64 -9.51
N THR A 42 1.43 16.63 -9.62
CA THR A 42 1.28 17.74 -10.57
C THR A 42 1.38 17.28 -12.03
N GLU A 43 2.08 16.20 -12.29
CA GLU A 43 2.31 15.67 -13.63
C GLU A 43 1.45 14.46 -13.98
N GLY A 44 0.77 13.86 -13.01
CA GLY A 44 -0.09 12.71 -13.28
C GLY A 44 -0.71 12.09 -12.04
N SER A 45 -1.49 11.04 -12.27
CA SER A 45 -2.20 10.28 -11.24
C SER A 45 -2.11 8.78 -11.49
N VAL A 46 -1.97 8.03 -10.42
CA VAL A 46 -1.99 6.56 -10.42
C VAL A 46 -2.98 6.11 -9.35
N GLU A 47 -3.88 5.21 -9.70
CA GLU A 47 -4.84 4.62 -8.78
C GLU A 47 -4.81 3.10 -8.90
N ALA A 48 -4.72 2.43 -7.77
CA ALA A 48 -4.73 0.98 -7.70
C ALA A 48 -5.68 0.49 -6.61
N ASP A 49 -6.40 -0.58 -6.89
CA ASP A 49 -7.27 -1.29 -5.95
C ASP A 49 -6.78 -2.72 -5.78
N ALA A 50 -6.22 -3.02 -4.62
CA ALA A 50 -5.50 -4.26 -4.37
C ALA A 50 -4.41 -4.50 -5.44
N ASP A 51 -4.58 -5.53 -6.27
CA ASP A 51 -3.62 -5.92 -7.31
C ASP A 51 -4.00 -5.38 -8.70
N VAL A 52 -4.98 -4.46 -8.79
CA VAL A 52 -5.51 -3.95 -10.06
C VAL A 52 -5.17 -2.49 -10.23
N LEU A 53 -4.42 -2.16 -11.25
CA LEU A 53 -4.20 -0.79 -11.68
C LEU A 53 -5.47 -0.26 -12.36
N ARG A 54 -6.05 0.82 -11.83
CA ARG A 54 -7.27 1.44 -12.36
C ARG A 54 -6.97 2.63 -13.25
N THR A 55 -6.00 3.43 -12.84
CA THR A 55 -5.60 4.65 -13.53
C THR A 55 -4.09 4.75 -13.60
N TRP A 56 -3.58 5.07 -14.77
CA TRP A 56 -2.20 5.43 -15.04
C TRP A 56 -2.21 6.57 -16.03
N LYS A 57 -2.21 7.80 -15.53
CA LYS A 57 -2.40 8.98 -16.38
C LYS A 57 -1.39 10.07 -16.08
N PHE A 58 -0.68 10.51 -17.10
CA PHE A 58 0.30 11.58 -17.02
C PHE A 58 0.02 12.66 -18.08
N LYS A 59 0.67 13.82 -17.97
CA LYS A 59 0.44 14.98 -18.84
C LYS A 59 1.23 14.93 -20.14
N SER A 60 2.25 14.10 -20.22
CA SER A 60 3.11 13.96 -21.38
C SER A 60 2.42 13.14 -22.47
N ASP A 61 2.56 13.57 -23.72
CA ASP A 61 1.98 12.86 -24.87
C ASP A 61 2.67 11.50 -25.14
N GLU A 62 3.91 11.31 -24.65
CA GLU A 62 4.64 10.03 -24.74
C GLU A 62 4.08 8.98 -23.78
N ASP A 63 3.22 9.38 -22.86
CA ASP A 63 2.68 8.51 -21.79
C ASP A 63 1.45 7.71 -22.22
N GLU A 64 0.83 7.97 -23.39
CA GLU A 64 -0.33 7.20 -23.86
C GLU A 64 0.01 5.74 -24.14
N GLU A 65 1.16 5.48 -24.80
CA GLU A 65 1.63 4.11 -25.04
C GLU A 65 2.01 3.40 -23.73
N GLU A 66 2.56 4.15 -22.78
CA GLU A 66 2.87 3.61 -21.44
C GLU A 66 1.59 3.32 -20.64
N GLU A 67 0.60 4.19 -20.67
CA GLU A 67 -0.72 3.97 -20.07
C GLU A 67 -1.34 2.66 -20.57
N GLU A 68 -1.41 2.49 -21.90
CA GLU A 68 -1.95 1.25 -22.49
C GLU A 68 -1.18 0.02 -22.04
N ARG A 69 0.16 0.08 -22.05
CA ARG A 69 1.03 -1.01 -21.60
C ARG A 69 0.82 -1.36 -20.12
N MET A 70 0.72 -0.35 -19.25
CA MET A 70 0.53 -0.53 -17.82
C MET A 70 -0.84 -1.08 -17.51
N LEU A 71 -1.90 -0.53 -18.12
CA LEU A 71 -3.26 -1.02 -17.95
C LEU A 71 -3.46 -2.42 -18.56
N ALA A 72 -2.84 -2.74 -19.69
CA ALA A 72 -2.87 -4.07 -20.26
C ALA A 72 -2.19 -5.11 -19.33
N ARG A 73 -1.11 -4.73 -18.67
CA ARG A 73 -0.35 -5.60 -17.78
C ARG A 73 -0.97 -5.78 -16.40
N TYR A 74 -1.49 -4.71 -15.82
CA TYR A 74 -1.92 -4.66 -14.42
C TYR A 74 -3.40 -4.28 -14.22
N GLY A 75 -4.11 -3.83 -15.27
CA GLY A 75 -5.50 -3.36 -15.18
C GLY A 75 -6.55 -4.46 -15.18
N SER A 76 -6.18 -5.69 -15.54
CA SER A 76 -7.10 -6.83 -15.66
C SER A 76 -6.96 -7.85 -14.52
N GLY A 77 -6.78 -7.38 -13.30
CA GLY A 77 -6.75 -8.25 -12.13
C GLY A 77 -8.14 -8.84 -11.79
N ASN A 78 -8.17 -9.95 -11.10
CA ASN A 78 -9.42 -10.51 -10.56
C ASN A 78 -10.12 -9.46 -9.67
N LYS A 79 -11.27 -8.98 -10.08
CA LYS A 79 -12.10 -7.97 -9.38
C LYS A 79 -12.67 -8.43 -8.02
N ALA A 80 -12.09 -9.44 -7.41
CA ALA A 80 -12.60 -10.07 -6.20
C ALA A 80 -11.65 -9.88 -5.01
N ALA A 81 -11.20 -8.64 -4.76
CA ALA A 81 -10.49 -8.30 -3.53
C ALA A 81 -11.44 -8.02 -2.35
N THR A 82 -12.66 -8.51 -2.41
CA THR A 82 -13.59 -8.49 -1.28
C THR A 82 -13.51 -9.80 -0.54
N ALA A 83 -13.09 -9.74 0.71
CA ALA A 83 -13.00 -10.82 1.67
C ALA A 83 -11.99 -11.92 1.31
N PHE A 84 -11.30 -12.39 2.31
CA PHE A 84 -10.40 -13.53 2.36
C PHE A 84 -10.59 -14.53 1.17
N GLN A 85 -9.95 -14.22 0.04
CA GLN A 85 -9.96 -15.07 -1.13
C GLN A 85 -8.67 -15.91 -1.14
N PRO A 86 -8.73 -17.20 -1.52
CA PRO A 86 -7.53 -18.02 -1.69
C PRO A 86 -6.48 -17.44 -2.65
N GLY A 87 -6.86 -16.49 -3.53
CA GLY A 87 -5.95 -15.75 -4.41
C GLY A 87 -5.14 -14.65 -3.70
N ALA A 88 -5.56 -14.18 -2.52
CA ALA A 88 -4.80 -13.24 -1.71
C ALA A 88 -3.46 -13.81 -1.19
N LEU A 89 -3.24 -15.11 -1.35
CA LEU A 89 -1.97 -15.78 -1.04
C LEU A 89 -0.86 -15.50 -2.06
N TYR A 90 -1.16 -14.84 -3.18
CA TYR A 90 -0.15 -14.59 -4.22
C TYR A 90 1.03 -13.74 -3.70
N GLY A 91 0.74 -12.66 -2.99
CA GLY A 91 1.78 -11.82 -2.38
C GLY A 91 2.63 -12.57 -1.34
N HIS A 92 2.00 -13.36 -0.47
CA HIS A 92 2.71 -14.19 0.50
C HIS A 92 3.56 -15.25 -0.18
N ARG A 93 3.04 -15.90 -1.21
CA ARG A 93 3.77 -16.88 -2.00
C ARG A 93 5.01 -16.26 -2.63
N HIS A 94 4.87 -15.09 -3.25
CA HIS A 94 5.99 -14.38 -3.88
C HIS A 94 7.11 -14.05 -2.88
N VAL A 95 6.77 -13.54 -1.69
CA VAL A 95 7.75 -13.24 -0.64
C VAL A 95 8.50 -14.51 -0.19
N VAL A 96 7.79 -15.63 -0.04
CA VAL A 96 8.42 -16.91 0.34
C VAL A 96 9.32 -17.44 -0.77
N GLU A 97 8.85 -17.42 -2.01
CA GLU A 97 9.64 -17.86 -3.18
C GLU A 97 10.89 -17.00 -3.37
N ASP A 98 10.77 -15.67 -3.23
CA ASP A 98 11.92 -14.76 -3.30
C ASP A 98 12.95 -15.05 -2.20
N MET A 99 12.49 -15.27 -0.96
CA MET A 99 13.39 -15.61 0.14
C MET A 99 14.13 -16.92 -0.13
N ILE A 100 13.44 -17.95 -0.63
CA ILE A 100 14.08 -19.24 -0.99
C ILE A 100 15.14 -19.02 -2.08
N CYS A 101 14.81 -18.25 -3.13
CA CYS A 101 15.74 -17.93 -4.19
C CYS A 101 16.92 -17.09 -3.68
N ALA A 102 16.67 -16.12 -2.81
CA ALA A 102 17.71 -15.28 -2.22
C ALA A 102 18.74 -16.11 -1.45
N VAL A 103 18.27 -17.05 -0.61
CA VAL A 103 19.15 -17.96 0.14
C VAL A 103 19.93 -18.88 -0.78
N ARG A 104 19.26 -19.47 -1.78
CA ARG A 104 19.91 -20.39 -2.73
C ARG A 104 20.98 -19.69 -3.57
N ASP A 105 20.68 -18.48 -4.03
CA ASP A 105 21.49 -17.74 -5.00
C ASP A 105 22.50 -16.78 -4.30
N GLY A 106 22.52 -16.73 -2.96
CA GLY A 106 23.41 -15.89 -2.15
C GLY A 106 23.18 -14.38 -2.36
N ARG A 107 21.98 -13.97 -2.71
CA ARG A 107 21.58 -12.56 -2.89
C ARG A 107 20.69 -12.05 -1.76
N ALA A 108 20.53 -10.74 -1.69
CA ALA A 108 19.51 -10.15 -0.81
C ALA A 108 18.09 -10.44 -1.34
N PRO A 109 17.08 -10.62 -0.48
CA PRO A 109 15.68 -10.65 -0.89
C PRO A 109 15.22 -9.27 -1.35
N GLU A 110 14.13 -9.21 -2.11
CA GLU A 110 13.54 -7.94 -2.60
C GLU A 110 13.07 -7.04 -1.46
N VAL A 111 12.50 -7.64 -0.41
CA VAL A 111 12.08 -6.90 0.79
C VAL A 111 13.02 -7.21 1.94
N LEU A 112 13.75 -6.20 2.38
CA LEU A 112 14.66 -6.32 3.51
C LEU A 112 13.93 -6.13 4.85
N PRO A 113 14.41 -6.75 5.94
CA PRO A 113 13.89 -6.48 7.29
C PRO A 113 13.97 -4.99 7.68
N ALA A 114 14.96 -4.26 7.18
CA ALA A 114 15.08 -2.82 7.40
C ALA A 114 13.90 -2.03 6.81
N ASP A 115 13.40 -2.42 5.64
CA ASP A 115 12.24 -1.78 5.01
C ASP A 115 10.95 -2.09 5.80
N ALA A 116 10.80 -3.32 6.27
CA ALA A 116 9.67 -3.72 7.10
C ALA A 116 9.61 -2.96 8.44
N ILE A 117 10.76 -2.65 9.05
CA ILE A 117 10.84 -1.86 10.28
C ILE A 117 10.26 -0.46 10.09
N GLU A 118 10.46 0.18 8.95
CA GLU A 118 9.91 1.52 8.68
C GLU A 118 8.37 1.51 8.62
N SER A 119 7.79 0.44 8.09
CA SER A 119 6.34 0.24 8.12
C SER A 119 5.80 0.13 9.55
N VAL A 120 6.47 -0.67 10.40
CA VAL A 120 6.10 -0.83 11.82
C VAL A 120 6.23 0.50 12.56
N ARG A 121 7.31 1.24 12.36
CA ARG A 121 7.51 2.58 12.95
C ARG A 121 6.39 3.55 12.57
N SER A 122 5.94 3.51 11.33
CA SER A 122 4.83 4.34 10.87
C SER A 122 3.53 4.02 11.62
N VAL A 123 3.23 2.74 11.79
CA VAL A 123 2.06 2.29 12.58
C VAL A 123 2.18 2.72 14.05
N GLU A 124 3.32 2.52 14.69
CA GLU A 124 3.57 2.95 16.07
C GLU A 124 3.43 4.48 16.24
N ALA A 125 3.87 5.25 15.24
CA ALA A 125 3.71 6.71 15.25
C ALA A 125 2.24 7.11 15.17
N ILE A 126 1.44 6.44 14.36
CA ILE A 126 -0.02 6.67 14.29
C ILE A 126 -0.68 6.43 15.65
N TYR A 127 -0.40 5.29 16.30
CA TYR A 127 -0.91 5.02 17.65
C TYR A 127 -0.45 6.04 18.68
N THR A 128 0.82 6.42 18.61
CA THR A 128 1.39 7.41 19.52
C THR A 128 0.75 8.79 19.34
N SER A 129 0.56 9.20 18.08
CA SER A 129 -0.11 10.45 17.73
C SER A 129 -1.55 10.48 18.25
N ALA A 130 -2.32 9.41 18.02
CA ALA A 130 -3.69 9.29 18.51
C ALA A 130 -3.75 9.35 20.05
N LYS A 131 -2.87 8.66 20.75
CA LYS A 131 -2.80 8.63 22.21
C LYS A 131 -2.38 9.98 22.80
N LYS A 132 -1.40 10.62 22.23
CA LYS A 132 -0.86 11.93 22.70
C LYS A 132 -1.64 13.12 22.15
N ARG A 133 -2.45 12.93 21.11
CA ARG A 133 -3.19 13.99 20.39
C ARG A 133 -2.26 15.09 19.85
N CYS A 134 -1.13 14.69 19.32
CA CYS A 134 -0.16 15.59 18.72
C CYS A 134 0.56 14.93 17.54
N GLU A 135 1.21 15.75 16.73
CA GLU A 135 2.09 15.29 15.66
C GLU A 135 3.27 14.49 16.26
N VAL A 136 3.62 13.39 15.60
CA VAL A 136 4.79 12.58 15.93
C VAL A 136 5.74 12.61 14.74
N VAL A 137 6.95 13.08 14.97
CA VAL A 137 8.00 13.14 13.96
C VAL A 137 8.84 11.88 14.03
N LEU A 138 8.90 11.14 12.94
CA LEU A 138 9.82 10.01 12.81
C LEU A 138 11.23 10.54 12.50
N GLY A 139 12.14 10.31 13.42
CA GLY A 139 13.58 10.55 13.24
C GLY A 139 14.20 9.57 12.22
N LYS A 140 15.41 9.90 11.75
CA LYS A 140 16.24 8.97 10.99
C LYS A 140 16.67 7.80 11.86
#